data_5516d3d7e6863f23aed9b3dad3634597
#
_entry.id   5516d3d7e6863f23aed9b3dad3634597
#
_cell.length_a   1.000
_cell.length_b   1.000
_cell.length_c   1.000
_cell.angle_alpha   90.00
_cell.angle_beta   90.00
_cell.angle_gamma   90.00
#
_symmetry.space_group_name_H-M   'P 1'
#
loop_
_entity.id
_entity.type
_entity.pdbx_description
1 polymer ?
#
loop_
_entity_poly.entity_id
_entity_poly.type
_entity_poly.pdbx_seq_one_letter_code
_entity_poly.pdbx_strand_id
1 'polypeptide(L)'
;MNKFFSRILLLGALVMMVMTTGCQKDGVVTLRAKINHFDRQGKVILGGDNHRTPYWRNGDKMIVNNNIITLSFNDPDNVPVEVPTASAYWAVFPAGIFSSASDVDNRININLPSLQPYVLDGQDQSLNAPMAAYLTSDNSPLTFSNLGAVLAIQIVNNTPHSTITVDSVTVEATGIPLCGAGYINNIESDSRHVVLTSTSEDDKKVVLAVENTDQTLNRRSVSMNLPVGGSAKTVYVYVPASLYTPNRYRITVHAVAGTEDVSVTHEQSESNPNAGSIPCNSLVDVRFEMGNVQFPTGAVHGYFSVSATQQVYFSNGNLQYQPSTGTWRFAENQWDAVCGSVCIGTVPGSDNASIAANYSGWIDLFGWGTSGYTDSRRTFNPTETNSSYQNYPYTVTNISGTEYDWGYHNSISNGGNQVHMWRTLTKGEWEYLLKFRHFDNNENHYGLGYSYKSVTISDITIGNNVNMKGIIVFPDGYTDQSSVPSTLTSDEIPEGCLFLPGVGAYRNGTMLQYNSQVANAYYWSGTRYASDNTMAYSMPLPVPSSMGCNSLKLQLGCAVRLVRNVE
;
A
#
# COMPACT_ATOMS: atom_id res chain seq x y z
N MET A 1 -5.04 -72.22 -21.04
CA MET A 1 -5.78 -70.96 -20.85
C MET A 1 -4.85 -69.73 -20.83
N ASN A 2 -3.61 -69.77 -21.35
CA ASN A 2 -2.63 -68.70 -21.27
C ASN A 2 -2.08 -68.20 -22.63
N LYS A 3 -2.83 -68.36 -23.73
CA LYS A 3 -2.44 -67.84 -25.04
C LYS A 3 -3.45 -66.90 -25.67
N PHE A 4 -4.59 -66.63 -25.00
CA PHE A 4 -5.62 -65.76 -25.52
C PHE A 4 -5.55 -64.30 -24.97
N PHE A 5 -4.91 -64.09 -23.83
CA PHE A 5 -4.73 -62.74 -23.22
C PHE A 5 -3.57 -61.92 -23.79
N SER A 6 -2.59 -62.59 -24.47
CA SER A 6 -1.43 -61.88 -25.00
C SER A 6 -1.69 -61.19 -26.37
N ARG A 7 -2.80 -61.50 -27.05
CA ARG A 7 -3.12 -60.87 -28.33
C ARG A 7 -4.08 -59.68 -28.25
N ILE A 8 -4.77 -59.50 -27.10
CA ILE A 8 -5.69 -58.35 -26.87
C ILE A 8 -4.89 -57.17 -26.35
N LEU A 9 -3.76 -57.36 -25.63
CA LEU A 9 -2.91 -56.26 -25.15
C LEU A 9 -2.07 -55.61 -26.28
N LEU A 10 -1.79 -56.33 -27.38
CA LEU A 10 -1.04 -55.76 -28.52
C LEU A 10 -1.90 -54.96 -29.47
N LEU A 11 -3.22 -55.20 -29.50
CA LEU A 11 -4.15 -54.37 -30.34
C LEU A 11 -4.59 -53.09 -29.60
N GLY A 12 -4.60 -53.10 -28.26
CA GLY A 12 -4.90 -51.89 -27.45
C GLY A 12 -3.77 -50.86 -27.46
N ALA A 13 -2.52 -51.31 -27.55
CA ALA A 13 -1.35 -50.43 -27.64
C ALA A 13 -1.16 -49.80 -29.04
N LEU A 14 -1.67 -50.45 -30.07
CA LEU A 14 -1.56 -49.92 -31.45
C LEU A 14 -2.68 -48.93 -31.79
N VAL A 15 -3.83 -48.98 -31.08
CA VAL A 15 -4.92 -48.03 -31.27
C VAL A 15 -4.70 -46.76 -30.46
N MET A 16 -3.91 -46.79 -29.35
CA MET A 16 -3.53 -45.59 -28.61
C MET A 16 -2.36 -44.79 -29.21
N MET A 17 -1.63 -45.37 -30.19
CA MET A 17 -0.52 -44.67 -30.85
C MET A 17 -0.94 -43.93 -32.13
N VAL A 18 -2.20 -44.02 -32.56
CA VAL A 18 -2.71 -43.38 -33.79
C VAL A 18 -3.60 -42.16 -33.48
N MET A 19 -3.84 -41.82 -32.19
CA MET A 19 -4.69 -40.66 -31.87
C MET A 19 -3.93 -39.41 -31.37
N THR A 20 -2.63 -39.32 -31.58
CA THR A 20 -1.87 -38.10 -31.23
C THR A 20 -1.12 -37.44 -32.39
N THR A 21 -1.36 -37.87 -33.61
CA THR A 21 -0.99 -37.05 -34.79
C THR A 21 -2.21 -36.22 -35.15
N GLY A 22 -2.44 -35.12 -34.44
CA GLY A 22 -3.26 -34.05 -34.95
C GLY A 22 -2.72 -33.67 -36.32
N CYS A 23 -3.58 -33.61 -37.35
CA CYS A 23 -3.21 -33.15 -38.68
C CYS A 23 -2.48 -31.81 -38.56
N GLN A 24 -1.15 -31.84 -38.62
CA GLN A 24 -0.36 -30.66 -38.87
C GLN A 24 -0.74 -30.20 -40.28
N LYS A 25 -1.34 -29.02 -40.40
CA LYS A 25 -1.54 -28.39 -41.72
C LYS A 25 -0.15 -28.20 -42.32
N ASP A 26 0.10 -28.78 -43.50
CA ASP A 26 1.39 -28.63 -44.15
C ASP A 26 1.77 -27.15 -44.24
N GLY A 27 2.92 -26.78 -43.70
CA GLY A 27 3.46 -25.41 -43.70
C GLY A 27 2.99 -24.50 -42.57
N VAL A 28 2.31 -25.01 -41.51
CA VAL A 28 1.94 -24.23 -40.31
C VAL A 28 2.50 -24.87 -39.06
N VAL A 29 3.04 -24.07 -38.17
CA VAL A 29 3.51 -24.48 -36.84
C VAL A 29 2.72 -23.73 -35.75
N THR A 30 2.50 -24.41 -34.63
CA THR A 30 1.89 -23.80 -33.46
C THR A 30 3.00 -23.46 -32.44
N LEU A 31 3.29 -22.19 -32.28
CA LEU A 31 4.17 -21.66 -31.23
C LEU A 31 3.37 -21.40 -29.95
N ARG A 32 4.06 -21.23 -28.82
CA ARG A 32 3.47 -20.81 -27.55
C ARG A 32 3.98 -19.42 -27.20
N ALA A 33 3.07 -18.45 -27.03
CA ALA A 33 3.44 -17.12 -26.61
C ALA A 33 3.47 -17.03 -25.08
N LYS A 34 4.51 -16.42 -24.55
CA LYS A 34 4.72 -16.15 -23.13
C LYS A 34 5.22 -14.71 -22.93
N ILE A 35 4.84 -14.06 -21.84
CA ILE A 35 5.36 -12.74 -21.46
C ILE A 35 6.37 -12.91 -20.32
N ASN A 36 7.53 -12.28 -20.45
CA ASN A 36 8.50 -12.16 -19.37
C ASN A 36 7.96 -11.22 -18.28
N HIS A 37 8.23 -11.58 -17.03
CA HIS A 37 8.02 -10.66 -15.92
C HIS A 37 8.96 -9.47 -16.03
N PHE A 38 8.54 -8.33 -15.48
CA PHE A 38 9.41 -7.16 -15.38
C PHE A 38 10.60 -7.44 -14.47
N ASP A 39 11.79 -6.96 -14.89
CA ASP A 39 12.96 -6.93 -14.03
C ASP A 39 12.77 -5.82 -12.99
N ARG A 40 12.77 -6.20 -11.71
CA ARG A 40 12.59 -5.25 -10.61
C ARG A 40 13.91 -4.58 -10.28
N GLN A 41 13.99 -3.28 -10.46
CA GLN A 41 15.01 -2.45 -9.84
C GLN A 41 14.38 -1.67 -8.68
N GLY A 42 14.72 -2.04 -7.45
CA GLY A 42 14.32 -1.34 -6.24
C GLY A 42 13.59 -2.23 -5.23
N LYS A 43 13.95 -2.07 -3.97
CA LYS A 43 13.35 -2.73 -2.82
C LYS A 43 11.94 -2.19 -2.55
N VAL A 44 10.94 -2.69 -3.22
CA VAL A 44 9.57 -2.69 -2.70
C VAL A 44 8.95 -4.01 -3.10
N ILE A 45 8.73 -4.87 -2.12
CA ILE A 45 7.90 -6.07 -2.27
C ILE A 45 6.47 -5.55 -2.38
N LEU A 46 5.91 -5.63 -3.57
CA LEU A 46 4.50 -5.38 -3.76
C LEU A 46 3.79 -6.69 -3.49
N GLY A 47 3.06 -6.71 -2.38
CA GLY A 47 2.24 -7.85 -1.98
C GLY A 47 1.33 -8.32 -3.12
N GLY A 48 1.18 -9.60 -3.21
CA GLY A 48 0.36 -10.52 -3.95
C GLY A 48 -0.80 -10.07 -4.83
N ASP A 49 -0.87 -8.84 -5.27
CA ASP A 49 -1.90 -8.39 -6.19
C ASP A 49 -1.58 -8.82 -7.62
N ASN A 50 -2.46 -9.67 -8.16
CA ASN A 50 -2.42 -10.20 -9.52
C ASN A 50 -2.45 -9.12 -10.63
N HIS A 51 -2.52 -7.84 -10.30
CA HIS A 51 -2.67 -6.72 -11.24
C HIS A 51 -1.36 -6.19 -11.82
N ARG A 52 -0.20 -6.74 -11.44
CA ARG A 52 1.13 -6.24 -11.87
C ARG A 52 1.91 -7.21 -12.76
N THR A 53 1.32 -8.37 -13.06
CA THR A 53 1.88 -9.32 -14.00
C THR A 53 1.25 -9.09 -15.37
N PRO A 54 2.02 -8.78 -16.42
CA PRO A 54 1.46 -8.66 -17.75
C PRO A 54 0.89 -10.01 -18.20
N TYR A 55 -0.28 -10.00 -18.79
CA TYR A 55 -0.93 -11.20 -19.30
C TYR A 55 -1.67 -10.94 -20.61
N TRP A 56 -1.86 -11.99 -21.40
CA TRP A 56 -2.58 -11.94 -22.64
C TRP A 56 -4.09 -11.89 -22.44
N ARG A 57 -4.79 -11.22 -23.37
CA ARG A 57 -6.25 -11.23 -23.45
C ARG A 57 -6.72 -11.86 -24.75
N ASN A 58 -7.87 -12.53 -24.72
CA ASN A 58 -8.55 -12.96 -25.94
C ASN A 58 -8.89 -11.74 -26.80
N GLY A 59 -8.54 -11.80 -28.08
CA GLY A 59 -8.71 -10.70 -29.02
C GLY A 59 -7.48 -9.79 -29.17
N ASP A 60 -6.46 -9.93 -28.31
CA ASP A 60 -5.18 -9.24 -28.49
C ASP A 60 -4.58 -9.59 -29.87
N LYS A 61 -3.92 -8.61 -30.48
CA LYS A 61 -3.30 -8.77 -31.79
C LYS A 61 -1.81 -8.54 -31.73
N MET A 62 -1.06 -9.51 -32.25
CA MET A 62 0.39 -9.41 -32.43
C MET A 62 0.75 -9.59 -33.92
N ILE A 63 1.95 -9.18 -34.29
CA ILE A 63 2.54 -9.47 -35.58
C ILE A 63 3.61 -10.53 -35.40
N VAL A 64 3.57 -11.60 -36.16
CA VAL A 64 4.64 -12.61 -36.22
C VAL A 64 5.05 -12.77 -37.70
N ASN A 65 6.32 -12.49 -37.98
CA ASN A 65 6.86 -12.57 -39.36
C ASN A 65 5.92 -11.89 -40.40
N ASN A 66 5.50 -10.65 -40.14
CA ASN A 66 4.56 -9.85 -40.93
C ASN A 66 3.09 -10.36 -40.98
N ASN A 67 2.74 -11.42 -40.25
CA ASN A 67 1.37 -11.91 -40.17
C ASN A 67 0.71 -11.34 -38.89
N ILE A 68 -0.47 -10.74 -39.04
CA ILE A 68 -1.29 -10.30 -37.89
C ILE A 68 -2.03 -11.51 -37.33
N ILE A 69 -1.76 -11.84 -36.08
CA ILE A 69 -2.38 -12.93 -35.36
C ILE A 69 -3.29 -12.35 -34.27
N THR A 70 -4.55 -12.80 -34.27
CA THR A 70 -5.48 -12.48 -33.16
C THR A 70 -5.47 -13.65 -32.18
N LEU A 71 -5.20 -13.36 -30.91
CA LEU A 71 -5.10 -14.39 -29.88
C LEU A 71 -6.47 -14.93 -29.48
N SER A 72 -6.54 -16.25 -29.36
CA SER A 72 -7.71 -16.98 -28.86
C SER A 72 -7.23 -18.18 -28.04
N PHE A 73 -7.51 -18.17 -26.73
CA PHE A 73 -7.05 -19.20 -25.82
C PHE A 73 -8.00 -19.36 -24.63
N ASN A 74 -7.88 -20.48 -23.91
CA ASN A 74 -8.61 -20.77 -22.68
C ASN A 74 -7.71 -20.63 -21.44
N ASP A 75 -6.39 -20.67 -21.63
CA ASP A 75 -5.37 -20.60 -20.59
C ASP A 75 -4.36 -19.50 -20.94
N PRO A 76 -4.26 -18.42 -20.17
CA PRO A 76 -3.38 -17.30 -20.44
C PRO A 76 -1.89 -17.67 -20.32
N ASP A 77 -1.55 -18.75 -19.60
CA ASP A 77 -0.18 -19.26 -19.47
C ASP A 77 0.24 -20.16 -20.64
N ASN A 78 -0.69 -20.51 -21.50
CA ASN A 78 -0.47 -21.41 -22.63
C ASN A 78 -1.18 -20.93 -23.92
N VAL A 79 -0.75 -19.78 -24.42
CA VAL A 79 -1.36 -19.11 -25.55
C VAL A 79 -0.83 -19.66 -26.88
N PRO A 80 -1.64 -20.40 -27.67
CA PRO A 80 -1.22 -20.92 -28.95
C PRO A 80 -1.17 -19.82 -30.02
N VAL A 81 -0.15 -19.86 -30.88
CA VAL A 81 0.05 -18.93 -32.00
C VAL A 81 0.35 -19.76 -33.27
N GLU A 82 -0.61 -19.83 -34.14
CA GLU A 82 -0.46 -20.54 -35.42
C GLU A 82 0.17 -19.64 -36.49
N VAL A 83 1.33 -20.03 -37.01
CA VAL A 83 2.10 -19.24 -38.01
C VAL A 83 2.68 -20.15 -39.09
N PRO A 84 2.96 -19.62 -40.28
CA PRO A 84 3.71 -20.36 -41.31
C PRO A 84 5.08 -20.80 -40.77
N THR A 85 5.52 -21.99 -41.17
CA THR A 85 6.83 -22.53 -40.82
C THR A 85 7.93 -21.64 -41.38
N ALA A 86 8.89 -21.27 -40.53
CA ALA A 86 10.03 -20.41 -40.84
C ALA A 86 11.28 -20.89 -40.13
N SER A 87 12.47 -20.45 -40.58
CA SER A 87 13.75 -20.74 -39.95
C SER A 87 13.97 -19.92 -38.65
N ALA A 88 13.27 -18.79 -38.52
CA ALA A 88 13.25 -17.95 -37.32
C ALA A 88 11.91 -17.20 -37.24
N TYR A 89 11.53 -16.86 -36.01
CA TYR A 89 10.30 -16.15 -35.73
C TYR A 89 10.62 -14.89 -34.93
N TRP A 90 10.25 -13.75 -35.46
CA TRP A 90 10.20 -12.50 -34.73
C TRP A 90 8.73 -12.12 -34.51
N ALA A 91 8.45 -11.53 -33.35
CA ALA A 91 7.11 -11.10 -33.03
C ALA A 91 7.11 -9.78 -32.26
N VAL A 92 6.05 -8.99 -32.46
CA VAL A 92 5.84 -7.71 -31.77
C VAL A 92 4.39 -7.55 -31.33
N PHE A 93 4.18 -6.85 -30.23
CA PHE A 93 2.88 -6.55 -29.63
C PHE A 93 2.89 -5.13 -29.05
N PRO A 94 1.75 -4.42 -29.04
CA PRO A 94 0.50 -4.69 -29.77
C PRO A 94 0.63 -4.36 -31.27
N ALA A 95 -0.07 -5.10 -32.10
CA ALA A 95 0.05 -4.96 -33.58
C ALA A 95 -0.23 -3.54 -34.09
N GLY A 96 -1.11 -2.79 -33.44
CA GLY A 96 -1.58 -1.47 -33.90
C GLY A 96 -0.55 -0.33 -33.86
N ILE A 97 0.57 -0.49 -33.13
CA ILE A 97 1.63 0.52 -33.06
C ILE A 97 2.81 0.24 -33.98
N PHE A 98 2.83 -0.93 -34.62
CA PHE A 98 3.90 -1.31 -35.54
C PHE A 98 3.41 -1.19 -37.00
N SER A 99 4.28 -0.68 -37.86
CA SER A 99 4.13 -0.77 -39.29
C SER A 99 4.99 -1.92 -39.83
N SER A 100 4.70 -2.41 -41.04
CA SER A 100 5.42 -3.52 -41.65
C SER A 100 6.93 -3.44 -41.51
N ALA A 101 7.61 -4.59 -41.31
CA ALA A 101 9.06 -4.63 -41.28
C ALA A 101 9.63 -3.98 -42.56
N SER A 102 10.62 -3.12 -42.40
CA SER A 102 11.43 -2.64 -43.51
C SER A 102 12.40 -3.75 -43.89
N ASP A 103 12.48 -4.12 -45.17
CA ASP A 103 13.47 -5.05 -45.69
C ASP A 103 14.91 -4.51 -45.61
N VAL A 104 15.07 -3.27 -45.15
CA VAL A 104 16.35 -2.61 -45.02
C VAL A 104 16.73 -2.63 -43.52
N ASP A 105 17.84 -3.27 -43.19
CA ASP A 105 18.49 -3.31 -41.88
C ASP A 105 17.76 -4.07 -40.73
N ASN A 106 16.90 -5.02 -40.99
CA ASN A 106 16.16 -5.78 -39.94
C ASN A 106 15.46 -4.87 -38.90
N ARG A 107 14.94 -3.71 -39.34
CA ARG A 107 14.24 -2.74 -38.48
C ARG A 107 12.73 -2.93 -38.60
N ILE A 108 12.07 -2.99 -37.47
CA ILE A 108 10.62 -2.96 -37.38
C ILE A 108 10.20 -1.55 -36.95
N ASN A 109 9.48 -0.86 -37.84
CA ASN A 109 9.04 0.51 -37.56
C ASN A 109 7.90 0.52 -36.55
N ILE A 110 7.93 1.52 -35.66
CA ILE A 110 6.95 1.74 -34.59
C ILE A 110 6.50 3.19 -34.59
N ASN A 111 5.28 3.42 -34.17
CA ASN A 111 4.78 4.76 -33.85
C ASN A 111 4.10 4.72 -32.48
N LEU A 112 4.78 5.25 -31.47
CA LEU A 112 4.27 5.30 -30.09
C LEU A 112 3.27 6.43 -29.94
N PRO A 113 2.08 6.17 -29.36
CA PRO A 113 1.09 7.21 -29.15
C PRO A 113 1.53 8.17 -28.03
N SER A 114 1.29 9.47 -28.21
CA SER A 114 1.45 10.50 -27.17
C SER A 114 0.38 10.41 -26.08
N LEU A 115 -0.76 9.82 -26.39
CA LEU A 115 -1.85 9.55 -25.46
C LEU A 115 -1.87 8.08 -25.09
N GLN A 116 -1.77 7.81 -23.79
CA GLN A 116 -1.91 6.47 -23.25
C GLN A 116 -3.27 6.36 -22.52
N PRO A 117 -4.07 5.33 -22.81
CA PRO A 117 -5.36 5.18 -22.16
C PRO A 117 -5.21 4.78 -20.71
N TYR A 118 -6.05 5.35 -19.84
CA TYR A 118 -6.24 4.93 -18.48
C TYR A 118 -7.61 4.27 -18.33
N VAL A 119 -7.66 3.15 -17.63
CA VAL A 119 -8.90 2.45 -17.31
C VAL A 119 -9.20 2.62 -15.83
N LEU A 120 -10.41 3.07 -15.50
CA LEU A 120 -10.89 3.30 -14.14
C LEU A 120 -10.80 2.04 -13.27
N ASP A 121 -10.72 2.25 -11.96
CA ASP A 121 -10.62 1.24 -10.90
C ASP A 121 -11.50 0.00 -11.12
N GLY A 122 -10.90 -1.16 -10.87
CA GLY A 122 -11.56 -2.47 -11.00
C GLY A 122 -11.55 -3.06 -12.39
N GLN A 123 -10.95 -2.38 -13.38
CA GLN A 123 -10.68 -2.93 -14.70
C GLN A 123 -9.17 -2.97 -14.94
N ASP A 124 -8.72 -4.03 -15.58
CA ASP A 124 -7.31 -4.18 -15.94
C ASP A 124 -6.87 -3.08 -16.90
N GLN A 125 -5.85 -2.32 -16.53
CA GLN A 125 -5.29 -1.30 -17.42
C GLN A 125 -4.60 -1.97 -18.63
N SER A 126 -5.08 -1.70 -19.83
CA SER A 126 -4.43 -2.12 -21.06
C SER A 126 -3.31 -1.11 -21.39
N LEU A 127 -2.08 -1.46 -21.09
CA LEU A 127 -0.91 -0.70 -21.55
C LEU A 127 -0.61 -1.09 -22.99
N ASN A 128 -0.55 -0.10 -23.90
CA ASN A 128 0.01 -0.30 -25.24
C ASN A 128 1.55 -0.31 -25.19
N ALA A 129 2.11 -1.01 -24.22
CA ALA A 129 3.54 -1.14 -24.03
C ALA A 129 4.09 -2.06 -25.14
N PRO A 130 5.03 -1.58 -25.97
CA PRO A 130 5.62 -2.40 -27.01
C PRO A 130 6.45 -3.52 -26.43
N MET A 131 6.16 -4.74 -26.87
CA MET A 131 6.91 -5.94 -26.53
C MET A 131 7.40 -6.62 -27.79
N ALA A 132 8.52 -7.33 -27.68
CA ALA A 132 9.04 -8.13 -28.79
C ALA A 132 9.58 -9.47 -28.31
N ALA A 133 9.56 -10.44 -29.22
CA ALA A 133 10.15 -11.75 -29.05
C ALA A 133 10.92 -12.15 -30.30
N TYR A 134 11.95 -12.98 -30.15
CA TYR A 134 12.68 -13.60 -31.23
C TYR A 134 13.00 -15.06 -30.89
N LEU A 135 12.86 -15.94 -31.87
CA LEU A 135 13.01 -17.38 -31.70
C LEU A 135 13.62 -18.01 -32.95
N THR A 136 14.65 -18.84 -32.79
CA THR A 136 15.31 -19.58 -33.89
C THR A 136 14.89 -21.04 -33.98
N SER A 137 13.91 -21.47 -33.17
CA SER A 137 13.43 -22.86 -33.10
C SER A 137 11.95 -22.90 -32.74
N ASP A 138 11.19 -23.81 -33.32
CA ASP A 138 9.78 -24.03 -33.02
C ASP A 138 9.52 -24.85 -31.73
N ASN A 139 10.57 -25.31 -31.05
CA ASN A 139 10.49 -26.14 -29.86
C ASN A 139 10.49 -25.34 -28.55
N SER A 140 10.61 -24.02 -28.60
CA SER A 140 10.67 -23.14 -27.44
C SER A 140 9.51 -22.13 -27.45
N PRO A 141 9.10 -21.59 -26.31
CA PRO A 141 8.08 -20.54 -26.30
C PRO A 141 8.61 -19.24 -26.92
N LEU A 142 7.74 -18.54 -27.63
CA LEU A 142 7.97 -17.19 -28.14
C LEU A 142 7.83 -16.22 -26.96
N THR A 143 8.94 -15.89 -26.32
CA THR A 143 8.98 -15.14 -25.07
C THR A 143 9.10 -13.65 -25.33
N PHE A 144 8.06 -12.88 -24.98
CA PHE A 144 8.00 -11.43 -25.15
C PHE A 144 8.61 -10.71 -23.96
N SER A 145 9.42 -9.71 -24.25
CA SER A 145 9.95 -8.74 -23.26
C SER A 145 9.57 -7.32 -23.66
N ASN A 146 9.35 -6.46 -22.67
CA ASN A 146 9.06 -5.06 -22.92
C ASN A 146 10.28 -4.35 -23.53
N LEU A 147 10.03 -3.52 -24.53
CA LEU A 147 11.03 -2.74 -25.25
C LEU A 147 11.35 -1.39 -24.60
N GLY A 148 10.76 -1.13 -23.46
CA GLY A 148 10.96 0.03 -22.62
C GLY A 148 10.67 -0.30 -21.18
N ALA A 149 10.24 0.68 -20.40
CA ALA A 149 9.88 0.54 -19.00
C ALA A 149 8.45 0.98 -18.74
N VAL A 150 7.91 0.55 -17.62
CA VAL A 150 6.63 1.02 -17.09
C VAL A 150 6.88 1.77 -15.79
N LEU A 151 6.40 3.01 -15.71
CA LEU A 151 6.34 3.78 -14.47
C LEU A 151 5.04 3.41 -13.75
N ALA A 152 5.14 2.89 -12.55
CA ALA A 152 4.01 2.68 -11.64
C ALA A 152 3.93 3.90 -10.71
N ILE A 153 3.11 4.88 -11.09
CA ILE A 153 2.99 6.15 -10.37
C ILE A 153 1.90 6.00 -9.31
N GLN A 154 2.32 5.93 -8.06
CA GLN A 154 1.45 5.85 -6.89
C GLN A 154 1.09 7.26 -6.45
N ILE A 155 -0.14 7.69 -6.68
CA ILE A 155 -0.61 9.03 -6.36
C ILE A 155 -1.34 9.01 -5.02
N VAL A 156 -0.92 9.88 -4.10
CA VAL A 156 -1.47 10.01 -2.75
C VAL A 156 -2.00 11.43 -2.57
N ASN A 157 -3.21 11.55 -2.03
CA ASN A 157 -3.77 12.87 -1.67
C ASN A 157 -3.30 13.28 -0.27
N ASN A 158 -2.31 14.16 -0.20
CA ASN A 158 -1.82 14.82 1.01
C ASN A 158 -2.21 16.32 1.03
N THR A 159 -3.23 16.71 0.28
CA THR A 159 -3.76 18.07 0.32
C THR A 159 -4.68 18.27 1.53
N PRO A 160 -4.98 19.52 1.95
CA PRO A 160 -5.99 19.77 2.97
C PRO A 160 -7.42 19.46 2.51
N HIS A 161 -7.62 19.12 1.25
CA HIS A 161 -8.93 18.81 0.69
C HIS A 161 -9.31 17.35 0.92
N SER A 162 -10.52 17.12 1.40
CA SER A 162 -11.02 15.77 1.71
C SER A 162 -11.02 14.82 0.51
N THR A 163 -11.16 15.37 -0.70
CA THR A 163 -11.08 14.62 -1.96
C THR A 163 -10.55 15.51 -3.06
N ILE A 164 -9.65 14.99 -3.87
CA ILE A 164 -9.23 15.61 -5.13
C ILE A 164 -9.65 14.73 -6.31
N THR A 165 -9.83 15.33 -7.47
CA THR A 165 -10.07 14.62 -8.73
C THR A 165 -8.84 14.78 -9.62
N VAL A 166 -8.21 13.68 -9.97
CA VAL A 166 -7.08 13.65 -10.93
C VAL A 166 -7.65 13.65 -12.34
N ASP A 167 -7.27 14.61 -13.15
CA ASP A 167 -7.73 14.77 -14.53
C ASP A 167 -6.80 14.08 -15.54
N SER A 168 -5.49 14.13 -15.30
CA SER A 168 -4.49 13.48 -16.14
C SER A 168 -3.14 13.38 -15.44
N VAL A 169 -2.30 12.50 -15.96
CA VAL A 169 -0.88 12.42 -15.57
C VAL A 169 -0.03 12.63 -16.82
N THR A 170 0.89 13.57 -16.74
CA THR A 170 1.82 13.90 -17.81
C THR A 170 3.22 13.48 -17.43
N VAL A 171 3.91 12.79 -18.32
CA VAL A 171 5.36 12.49 -18.21
C VAL A 171 6.07 13.19 -19.35
N GLU A 172 7.06 14.02 -19.04
CA GLU A 172 7.90 14.73 -19.98
C GLU A 172 9.36 14.34 -19.79
N ALA A 173 10.13 14.29 -20.88
CA ALA A 173 11.58 14.08 -20.84
C ALA A 173 12.31 15.26 -21.51
N THR A 174 13.42 15.69 -20.91
CA THR A 174 14.14 16.87 -21.41
C THR A 174 15.08 16.58 -22.58
N GLY A 175 15.47 15.34 -22.80
CA GLY A 175 16.52 15.01 -23.77
C GLY A 175 16.15 14.03 -24.87
N ILE A 176 15.05 13.29 -24.71
CA ILE A 176 14.62 12.24 -25.64
C ILE A 176 13.14 12.34 -25.95
N PRO A 177 12.69 11.94 -27.14
CA PRO A 177 11.27 11.73 -27.39
C PRO A 177 10.73 10.56 -26.56
N LEU A 178 9.48 10.67 -26.12
CA LEU A 178 8.75 9.61 -25.39
C LEU A 178 7.70 8.94 -26.27
N CYS A 179 7.35 9.55 -27.40
CA CYS A 179 6.35 9.06 -28.35
C CYS A 179 6.77 9.41 -29.79
N GLY A 180 5.90 9.09 -30.76
CA GLY A 180 6.15 9.36 -32.17
C GLY A 180 6.82 8.21 -32.91
N ALA A 181 7.34 8.52 -34.10
CA ALA A 181 7.94 7.54 -35.01
C ALA A 181 9.30 7.04 -34.53
N GLY A 182 9.55 5.75 -34.75
CA GLY A 182 10.81 5.11 -34.42
C GLY A 182 10.91 3.70 -35.00
N TYR A 183 11.82 2.92 -34.46
CA TYR A 183 12.02 1.52 -34.86
C TYR A 183 12.56 0.69 -33.67
N ILE A 184 12.40 -0.62 -33.76
CA ILE A 184 13.08 -1.55 -32.87
C ILE A 184 14.52 -1.72 -33.38
N ASN A 185 15.48 -1.48 -32.51
CA ASN A 185 16.88 -1.73 -32.80
C ASN A 185 17.19 -3.21 -32.57
N ASN A 186 17.67 -3.91 -33.60
CA ASN A 186 18.14 -5.30 -33.56
C ASN A 186 17.17 -6.28 -32.86
N ILE A 187 16.09 -6.66 -33.55
CA ILE A 187 15.05 -7.55 -33.03
C ILE A 187 15.60 -8.89 -32.53
N GLU A 188 16.71 -9.35 -33.08
CA GLU A 188 17.34 -10.62 -32.75
C GLU A 188 18.15 -10.60 -31.45
N SER A 189 18.49 -9.40 -30.96
CA SER A 189 19.32 -9.22 -29.77
C SER A 189 18.47 -9.23 -28.49
N ASP A 190 19.03 -9.75 -27.40
CA ASP A 190 18.45 -9.60 -26.07
C ASP A 190 18.45 -8.16 -25.55
N SER A 191 19.29 -7.28 -26.13
CA SER A 191 19.31 -5.85 -25.85
C SER A 191 18.42 -5.02 -26.77
N ARG A 192 17.43 -5.65 -27.43
CA ARG A 192 16.45 -4.97 -28.28
C ARG A 192 15.70 -3.89 -27.52
N HIS A 193 15.53 -2.73 -28.12
CA HIS A 193 14.82 -1.58 -27.55
C HIS A 193 14.25 -0.69 -28.63
N VAL A 194 13.33 0.21 -28.25
CA VAL A 194 12.78 1.22 -29.15
C VAL A 194 13.77 2.38 -29.29
N VAL A 195 14.03 2.77 -30.52
CA VAL A 195 14.76 4.00 -30.87
C VAL A 195 13.76 4.94 -31.54
N LEU A 196 13.41 6.02 -30.85
CA LEU A 196 12.55 7.08 -31.42
C LEU A 196 13.41 8.06 -32.22
N THR A 197 12.87 8.49 -33.36
CA THR A 197 13.58 9.37 -34.31
C THR A 197 12.98 10.77 -34.37
N SER A 198 11.90 11.01 -33.66
CA SER A 198 11.26 12.32 -33.64
C SER A 198 12.16 13.39 -32.99
N THR A 199 12.09 14.60 -33.54
CA THR A 199 12.74 15.81 -33.04
C THR A 199 11.72 16.85 -32.55
N SER A 200 10.43 16.52 -32.59
CA SER A 200 9.36 17.41 -32.13
C SER A 200 9.38 17.56 -30.61
N GLU A 201 9.16 18.76 -30.10
CA GLU A 201 8.99 18.99 -28.66
C GLU A 201 7.72 18.31 -28.14
N ASP A 202 6.67 18.20 -28.97
CA ASP A 202 5.42 17.52 -28.60
C ASP A 202 5.64 16.03 -28.35
N ASP A 203 6.63 15.42 -28.98
CA ASP A 203 6.94 14.00 -28.84
C ASP A 203 7.81 13.69 -27.61
N LYS A 204 8.25 14.71 -26.86
CA LYS A 204 8.93 14.56 -25.57
C LYS A 204 7.95 14.37 -24.40
N LYS A 205 6.67 14.27 -24.69
CA LYS A 205 5.60 14.22 -23.72
C LYS A 205 4.63 13.09 -24.01
N VAL A 206 4.27 12.35 -22.98
CA VAL A 206 3.15 11.40 -22.98
C VAL A 206 2.13 11.80 -21.93
N VAL A 207 0.85 11.64 -22.27
CA VAL A 207 -0.27 11.97 -21.39
C VAL A 207 -1.07 10.71 -21.15
N LEU A 208 -1.27 10.39 -19.87
CA LEU A 208 -2.20 9.37 -19.43
C LEU A 208 -3.54 10.05 -19.13
N ALA A 209 -4.59 9.64 -19.84
CA ALA A 209 -5.94 10.18 -19.66
C ALA A 209 -7.00 9.13 -19.98
N VAL A 210 -8.19 9.28 -19.39
CA VAL A 210 -9.35 8.48 -19.78
C VAL A 210 -9.78 8.91 -21.19
N GLU A 211 -9.93 7.94 -22.06
CA GLU A 211 -10.49 8.19 -23.38
C GLU A 211 -11.99 8.45 -23.21
N ASN A 212 -12.40 9.72 -23.24
CA ASN A 212 -13.79 10.08 -23.25
C ASN A 212 -14.30 10.04 -24.68
N THR A 213 -15.31 9.22 -24.93
CA THR A 213 -16.00 9.13 -26.23
C THR A 213 -16.90 10.33 -26.52
N ASP A 214 -17.11 11.23 -25.55
CA ASP A 214 -17.88 12.45 -25.74
C ASP A 214 -17.00 13.55 -26.33
N GLN A 215 -17.07 13.71 -27.65
CA GLN A 215 -16.30 14.67 -28.43
C GLN A 215 -16.69 16.14 -28.16
N THR A 216 -17.72 16.41 -27.35
CA THR A 216 -18.19 17.78 -27.07
C THR A 216 -17.39 18.48 -25.95
N LEU A 217 -16.67 17.73 -25.15
CA LEU A 217 -15.79 18.25 -24.11
C LEU A 217 -14.33 18.08 -24.55
N ASN A 218 -13.68 19.17 -24.93
CA ASN A 218 -12.25 19.25 -25.24
C ASN A 218 -11.32 18.94 -24.03
N ARG A 219 -11.85 18.31 -22.99
CA ARG A 219 -11.14 17.85 -21.80
C ARG A 219 -11.25 16.34 -21.70
N ARG A 220 -10.14 15.68 -21.88
CA ARG A 220 -9.97 14.26 -21.56
C ARG A 220 -9.70 14.20 -20.05
N SER A 221 -10.70 13.82 -19.28
CA SER A 221 -10.56 13.73 -17.83
C SER A 221 -10.39 12.28 -17.39
N VAL A 222 -9.31 12.03 -16.66
CA VAL A 222 -9.25 10.88 -15.74
C VAL A 222 -10.05 11.31 -14.53
N SER A 223 -11.28 10.90 -14.36
CA SER A 223 -11.98 11.16 -13.10
C SER A 223 -11.57 10.15 -12.04
N MET A 224 -10.34 10.26 -11.57
CA MET A 224 -9.86 9.47 -10.43
C MET A 224 -10.02 10.29 -9.17
N ASN A 225 -10.98 9.91 -8.33
CA ASN A 225 -11.18 10.54 -7.03
C ASN A 225 -10.20 9.93 -6.01
N LEU A 226 -9.43 10.79 -5.37
CA LEU A 226 -8.48 10.45 -4.31
C LEU A 226 -8.91 11.12 -3.00
N PRO A 227 -9.43 10.35 -2.03
CA PRO A 227 -9.69 10.87 -0.70
C PRO A 227 -8.39 11.15 0.04
N VAL A 228 -8.40 12.15 0.93
CA VAL A 228 -7.25 12.49 1.77
C VAL A 228 -6.91 11.33 2.70
N GLY A 229 -5.63 11.01 2.84
CA GLY A 229 -5.16 9.91 3.68
C GLY A 229 -5.66 8.52 3.28
N GLY A 230 -6.26 8.40 2.08
CA GLY A 230 -6.68 7.12 1.51
C GLY A 230 -5.53 6.33 0.89
N SER A 231 -5.84 5.10 0.45
CA SER A 231 -4.87 4.29 -0.28
C SER A 231 -4.38 5.00 -1.52
N ALA A 232 -3.08 4.89 -1.79
CA ALA A 232 -2.50 5.36 -3.04
C ALA A 232 -3.21 4.71 -4.22
N LYS A 233 -3.51 5.50 -5.25
CA LYS A 233 -3.96 4.99 -6.55
C LYS A 233 -2.77 4.90 -7.47
N THR A 234 -2.58 3.73 -8.09
CA THR A 234 -1.46 3.49 -8.99
C THR A 234 -1.93 3.60 -10.44
N VAL A 235 -1.24 4.41 -11.22
CA VAL A 235 -1.39 4.48 -12.66
C VAL A 235 -0.10 4.03 -13.34
N TYR A 236 -0.23 3.41 -14.52
CA TYR A 236 0.91 2.86 -15.25
C TYR A 236 1.13 3.63 -16.55
N VAL A 237 2.35 4.09 -16.74
CA VAL A 237 2.76 4.84 -17.94
C VAL A 237 3.94 4.12 -18.58
N TYR A 238 3.81 3.75 -19.85
CA TYR A 238 4.94 3.26 -20.63
C TYR A 238 5.85 4.40 -21.05
N VAL A 239 7.16 4.21 -20.87
CA VAL A 239 8.22 5.11 -21.38
C VAL A 239 9.28 4.30 -22.11
N PRO A 240 9.87 4.83 -23.21
CA PRO A 240 11.02 4.19 -23.84
C PRO A 240 12.19 4.08 -22.87
N ALA A 241 12.97 3.01 -22.99
CA ALA A 241 14.18 2.88 -22.19
C ALA A 241 15.21 3.95 -22.59
N SER A 242 15.79 4.62 -21.61
CA SER A 242 16.90 5.54 -21.83
C SER A 242 18.20 4.89 -21.39
N LEU A 243 18.96 4.35 -22.35
CA LEU A 243 20.16 3.58 -22.03
C LEU A 243 21.39 4.43 -21.76
N TYR A 244 21.46 5.74 -22.14
CA TYR A 244 22.75 6.41 -22.26
C TYR A 244 22.85 7.89 -21.88
N THR A 245 21.78 8.56 -21.45
CA THR A 245 21.92 9.97 -21.05
C THR A 245 21.14 10.24 -19.77
N PRO A 246 21.62 11.13 -18.88
CA PRO A 246 20.82 11.59 -17.75
C PRO A 246 19.62 12.39 -18.26
N ASN A 247 18.60 11.68 -18.69
CA ASN A 247 17.34 12.30 -19.06
C ASN A 247 16.62 12.68 -17.79
N ARG A 248 16.19 13.92 -17.72
CA ARG A 248 15.33 14.38 -16.65
C ARG A 248 13.90 14.12 -17.02
N TYR A 249 13.24 13.42 -16.16
CA TYR A 249 11.80 13.24 -16.24
C TYR A 249 11.10 14.28 -15.36
N ARG A 250 10.09 14.88 -15.93
CA ARG A 250 9.12 15.70 -15.21
C ARG A 250 7.79 14.94 -15.21
N ILE A 251 7.23 14.73 -14.03
CA ILE A 251 5.90 14.12 -13.90
C ILE A 251 4.98 15.18 -13.32
N THR A 252 3.86 15.45 -13.99
CA THR A 252 2.82 16.34 -13.51
C THR A 252 1.54 15.54 -13.34
N VAL A 253 0.99 15.57 -12.14
CA VAL A 253 -0.36 15.08 -11.86
C VAL A 253 -1.28 16.29 -11.86
N HIS A 254 -2.18 16.34 -12.85
CA HIS A 254 -3.20 17.40 -12.97
C HIS A 254 -4.42 17.00 -12.15
N ALA A 255 -4.77 17.81 -11.18
CA ALA A 255 -5.88 17.52 -10.28
C ALA A 255 -6.60 18.80 -9.83
N VAL A 256 -7.86 18.64 -9.47
CA VAL A 256 -8.70 19.71 -8.93
C VAL A 256 -9.35 19.28 -7.61
N ALA A 257 -9.53 20.24 -6.70
CA ALA A 257 -10.36 20.13 -5.51
C ALA A 257 -11.58 21.05 -5.68
N GLY A 258 -12.69 20.49 -6.14
CA GLY A 258 -13.83 21.29 -6.60
C GLY A 258 -13.46 22.13 -7.82
N THR A 259 -13.26 23.44 -7.65
CA THR A 259 -12.83 24.37 -8.71
C THR A 259 -11.38 24.84 -8.57
N GLU A 260 -10.70 24.46 -7.51
CA GLU A 260 -9.31 24.83 -7.22
C GLU A 260 -8.36 23.90 -7.94
N ASP A 261 -7.36 24.45 -8.65
CA ASP A 261 -6.28 23.68 -9.25
C ASP A 261 -5.26 23.31 -8.16
N VAL A 262 -5.12 22.01 -7.92
CA VAL A 262 -4.18 21.43 -6.96
C VAL A 262 -3.11 20.58 -7.65
N SER A 263 -2.87 20.84 -8.93
CA SER A 263 -1.88 20.12 -9.74
C SER A 263 -0.48 20.24 -9.14
N VAL A 264 0.28 19.15 -9.18
CA VAL A 264 1.65 19.08 -8.65
C VAL A 264 2.60 18.54 -9.71
N THR A 265 3.77 19.16 -9.81
CA THR A 265 4.86 18.74 -10.70
C THR A 265 6.09 18.34 -9.90
N HIS A 266 6.63 17.16 -10.18
CA HIS A 266 7.92 16.72 -9.66
C HIS A 266 8.92 16.60 -10.79
N GLU A 267 10.10 17.18 -10.58
CA GLU A 267 11.24 17.04 -11.49
C GLU A 267 12.33 16.18 -10.86
N GLN A 268 12.93 15.34 -11.65
CA GLN A 268 14.08 14.57 -11.22
C GLN A 268 15.28 15.48 -10.97
N SER A 269 15.88 15.40 -9.78
CA SER A 269 17.02 16.24 -9.37
C SER A 269 18.30 15.89 -10.13
N GLU A 270 19.09 16.91 -10.49
CA GLU A 270 20.44 16.76 -11.09
C GLU A 270 21.45 16.06 -10.18
N SER A 271 21.20 16.02 -8.87
CA SER A 271 22.17 15.55 -7.87
C SER A 271 22.32 14.02 -7.79
N ASN A 272 21.48 13.24 -8.48
CA ASN A 272 21.58 11.79 -8.51
C ASN A 272 22.07 11.30 -9.89
N PRO A 273 23.36 10.97 -10.06
CA PRO A 273 23.90 10.55 -11.36
C PRO A 273 23.35 9.22 -11.89
N ASN A 274 22.68 8.43 -11.02
CA ASN A 274 22.00 7.19 -11.42
C ASN A 274 20.52 7.42 -11.71
N ALA A 275 20.01 8.62 -11.56
CA ALA A 275 18.61 8.97 -11.61
C ALA A 275 18.04 9.08 -13.03
N GLY A 276 18.83 8.87 -14.06
CA GLY A 276 18.41 9.08 -15.46
C GLY A 276 18.30 7.84 -16.33
N SER A 277 18.72 6.68 -15.86
CA SER A 277 18.70 5.44 -16.67
C SER A 277 17.53 4.57 -16.26
N ILE A 278 16.57 4.42 -17.17
CA ILE A 278 15.46 3.48 -17.03
C ILE A 278 15.72 2.32 -18.00
N PRO A 279 16.07 1.12 -17.50
CA PRO A 279 16.37 -0.03 -18.37
C PRO A 279 15.10 -0.59 -19.04
N CYS A 280 15.30 -1.29 -20.16
CA CYS A 280 14.24 -2.10 -20.78
C CYS A 280 13.70 -3.14 -19.81
N ASN A 281 12.46 -3.54 -20.04
CA ASN A 281 11.75 -4.58 -19.27
C ASN A 281 11.68 -4.32 -17.76
N SER A 282 11.77 -3.05 -17.33
CA SER A 282 11.70 -2.68 -15.92
C SER A 282 10.34 -2.09 -15.53
N LEU A 283 9.94 -2.36 -14.28
CA LEU A 283 8.85 -1.68 -13.59
C LEU A 283 9.48 -0.75 -12.54
N VAL A 284 9.21 0.56 -12.67
CA VAL A 284 9.76 1.58 -11.79
C VAL A 284 8.64 2.17 -10.95
N ASP A 285 8.72 1.98 -9.64
CA ASP A 285 7.78 2.57 -8.71
C ASP A 285 8.12 4.04 -8.46
N VAL A 286 7.14 4.92 -8.64
CA VAL A 286 7.23 6.35 -8.41
C VAL A 286 6.14 6.76 -7.43
N ARG A 287 6.52 7.19 -6.23
CA ARG A 287 5.57 7.76 -5.28
C ARG A 287 5.37 9.24 -5.58
N PHE A 288 4.12 9.66 -5.70
CA PHE A 288 3.73 11.02 -6.03
C PHE A 288 2.75 11.55 -4.98
N GLU A 289 3.20 12.53 -4.22
CA GLU A 289 2.39 13.14 -3.17
C GLU A 289 1.77 14.43 -3.68
N MET A 290 0.44 14.48 -3.66
CA MET A 290 -0.32 15.67 -4.02
C MET A 290 -0.42 16.60 -2.80
N GLY A 291 0.12 17.80 -2.93
CA GLY A 291 0.10 18.82 -1.87
C GLY A 291 1.30 18.77 -0.93
N ASN A 292 1.45 19.85 -0.16
CA ASN A 292 2.54 20.06 0.79
C ASN A 292 2.08 19.81 2.24
N VAL A 293 1.11 18.94 2.48
CA VAL A 293 0.71 18.60 3.85
C VAL A 293 1.84 17.84 4.50
N GLN A 294 2.62 18.55 5.29
CA GLN A 294 3.58 17.90 6.18
C GLN A 294 2.80 17.32 7.37
N PHE A 295 2.62 16.02 7.37
CA PHE A 295 2.14 15.35 8.58
C PHE A 295 3.09 15.65 9.74
N PRO A 296 2.56 15.86 10.95
CA PRO A 296 3.42 16.10 12.10
C PRO A 296 4.40 14.95 12.32
N THR A 297 5.61 15.27 12.73
CA THR A 297 6.60 14.26 13.12
C THR A 297 6.00 13.28 14.12
N GLY A 298 6.10 11.99 13.87
CA GLY A 298 5.56 10.94 14.71
C GLY A 298 4.06 10.66 14.52
N ALA A 299 3.43 11.22 13.48
CA ALA A 299 2.04 10.96 13.15
C ALA A 299 1.89 9.85 12.10
N VAL A 300 0.78 9.11 12.19
CA VAL A 300 0.24 8.33 11.06
C VAL A 300 -0.23 9.31 9.98
N HIS A 301 0.05 9.01 8.72
CA HIS A 301 -0.26 9.88 7.58
C HIS A 301 -1.74 9.76 7.16
N GLY A 302 -2.64 10.05 8.08
CA GLY A 302 -4.09 10.01 7.87
C GLY A 302 -4.81 10.98 8.79
N TYR A 303 -5.97 11.45 8.35
CA TYR A 303 -6.88 12.28 9.14
C TYR A 303 -7.97 11.41 9.74
N PHE A 304 -8.33 11.66 10.97
CA PHE A 304 -9.33 10.88 11.69
C PHE A 304 -10.33 11.82 12.37
N SER A 305 -11.56 11.86 11.89
CA SER A 305 -12.62 12.62 12.56
C SER A 305 -12.95 12.01 13.91
N VAL A 306 -12.90 12.85 14.94
CA VAL A 306 -13.23 12.51 16.34
C VAL A 306 -14.45 13.27 16.85
N SER A 307 -15.00 14.14 16.01
CA SER A 307 -16.30 14.78 16.15
C SER A 307 -16.78 15.26 14.78
N ALA A 308 -17.98 15.84 14.69
CA ALA A 308 -18.50 16.41 13.44
C ALA A 308 -17.65 17.56 12.89
N THR A 309 -16.81 18.19 13.72
CA THR A 309 -16.05 19.39 13.37
C THR A 309 -14.56 19.30 13.70
N GLN A 310 -14.10 18.16 14.24
CA GLN A 310 -12.71 18.01 14.66
C GLN A 310 -12.08 16.76 14.10
N GLN A 311 -10.91 16.93 13.50
CA GLN A 311 -10.03 15.87 13.05
C GLN A 311 -8.73 15.87 13.86
N VAL A 312 -8.10 14.70 13.92
CA VAL A 312 -6.81 14.49 14.58
C VAL A 312 -5.87 13.66 13.72
N TYR A 313 -4.57 13.81 13.98
CA TYR A 313 -3.54 12.84 13.62
C TYR A 313 -3.32 11.90 14.79
N PHE A 314 -3.17 10.60 14.54
CA PHE A 314 -2.73 9.65 15.55
C PHE A 314 -1.21 9.53 15.58
N SER A 315 -0.65 9.24 16.75
CA SER A 315 0.76 8.82 16.89
C SER A 315 1.02 7.54 16.09
N ASN A 316 2.20 7.43 15.50
CA ASN A 316 2.62 6.27 14.70
C ASN A 316 2.87 4.99 15.51
N GLY A 317 2.85 5.07 16.84
CA GLY A 317 3.00 3.93 17.74
C GLY A 317 2.38 4.21 19.11
N ASN A 318 2.26 3.17 19.93
CA ASN A 318 1.88 3.32 21.34
C ASN A 318 2.92 4.16 22.09
N LEU A 319 2.47 4.92 23.08
CA LEU A 319 3.36 5.69 23.94
C LEU A 319 4.27 4.75 24.73
N GLN A 320 5.54 5.10 24.83
CA GLN A 320 6.57 4.40 25.59
C GLN A 320 7.34 5.37 26.49
N TYR A 321 7.75 4.85 27.67
CA TYR A 321 8.57 5.57 28.63
C TYR A 321 9.79 4.75 29.04
N GLN A 322 10.96 5.40 29.15
CA GLN A 322 12.19 4.80 29.63
C GLN A 322 12.58 5.40 30.98
N PRO A 323 12.45 4.67 32.11
CA PRO A 323 12.71 5.19 33.44
C PRO A 323 14.13 5.73 33.66
N SER A 324 15.15 5.04 33.13
CA SER A 324 16.56 5.43 33.36
C SER A 324 16.93 6.80 32.79
N THR A 325 16.23 7.27 31.76
CA THR A 325 16.50 8.55 31.10
C THR A 325 15.37 9.55 31.27
N GLY A 326 14.22 9.14 31.76
CA GLY A 326 13.01 9.95 31.80
C GLY A 326 12.45 10.25 30.39
N THR A 327 12.79 9.46 29.38
CA THR A 327 12.47 9.73 27.98
C THR A 327 11.12 9.14 27.59
N TRP A 328 10.30 9.96 26.91
CA TRP A 328 9.07 9.55 26.28
C TRP A 328 9.25 9.47 24.78
N ARG A 329 8.69 8.42 24.16
CA ARG A 329 8.65 8.26 22.69
C ARG A 329 7.38 7.56 22.24
N PHE A 330 7.11 7.56 20.95
CA PHE A 330 6.22 6.58 20.33
C PHE A 330 7.02 5.31 19.99
N ALA A 331 6.38 4.17 20.04
CA ALA A 331 6.94 2.95 19.48
C ALA A 331 7.29 3.17 18.00
N GLU A 332 8.31 2.47 17.52
CA GLU A 332 8.82 2.68 16.16
C GLU A 332 7.81 2.24 15.10
N ASN A 333 7.11 1.13 15.38
CA ASN A 333 6.04 0.61 14.53
C ASN A 333 4.70 0.61 15.27
N GLN A 334 3.61 0.63 14.51
CA GLN A 334 2.27 0.64 15.09
C GLN A 334 1.95 -0.61 15.92
N TRP A 335 2.56 -1.73 15.55
CA TRP A 335 2.39 -3.04 16.21
C TRP A 335 3.37 -3.31 17.34
N ASP A 336 4.37 -2.47 17.55
CA ASP A 336 5.33 -2.67 18.61
C ASP A 336 4.67 -2.58 19.98
N ALA A 337 4.95 -3.58 20.82
CA ALA A 337 4.52 -3.64 22.20
C ALA A 337 5.62 -4.24 23.07
N VAL A 338 5.85 -3.65 24.22
CA VAL A 338 6.81 -4.19 25.19
C VAL A 338 6.19 -5.20 26.15
N CYS A 339 4.87 -5.39 26.04
CA CYS A 339 4.14 -6.41 26.78
C CYS A 339 4.04 -7.69 25.94
N GLY A 340 4.87 -8.66 26.23
CA GLY A 340 4.75 -10.01 25.72
C GLY A 340 4.46 -11.01 26.84
N SER A 341 4.70 -12.28 26.59
CA SER A 341 4.68 -13.34 27.63
C SER A 341 5.70 -13.11 28.73
N VAL A 342 6.65 -12.22 28.50
CA VAL A 342 7.59 -11.67 29.49
C VAL A 342 7.25 -10.19 29.61
N CYS A 343 6.33 -9.89 30.51
CA CYS A 343 5.90 -8.52 30.70
C CYS A 343 7.01 -7.57 31.00
N ILE A 344 6.81 -6.37 30.44
CA ILE A 344 7.41 -5.13 30.90
C ILE A 344 8.76 -5.38 31.54
N GLY A 345 9.75 -5.41 30.69
CA GLY A 345 11.12 -5.34 31.08
C GLY A 345 11.58 -6.43 32.01
N THR A 346 11.73 -7.61 31.54
CA THR A 346 12.60 -8.62 32.15
C THR A 346 12.42 -8.97 33.64
N VAL A 347 11.45 -8.38 34.35
CA VAL A 347 11.13 -8.75 35.73
C VAL A 347 9.80 -9.51 35.74
N PRO A 348 9.81 -10.85 35.53
CA PRO A 348 8.59 -11.63 35.55
C PRO A 348 7.85 -11.46 36.87
N GLY A 349 6.54 -11.09 36.79
CA GLY A 349 5.67 -11.00 37.96
C GLY A 349 5.78 -9.72 38.77
N SER A 350 6.55 -8.70 38.32
CA SER A 350 6.55 -7.39 38.96
C SER A 350 5.54 -6.44 38.31
N ASP A 351 4.93 -5.57 39.10
CA ASP A 351 4.22 -4.41 38.63
C ASP A 351 5.18 -3.28 38.23
N ASN A 352 4.66 -2.23 37.57
CA ASN A 352 5.51 -1.09 37.22
C ASN A 352 6.17 -0.45 38.43
N ALA A 353 5.59 -0.53 39.64
CA ALA A 353 6.15 0.01 40.87
C ALA A 353 7.46 -0.66 41.29
N SER A 354 7.72 -1.91 40.88
CA SER A 354 8.98 -2.59 41.13
C SER A 354 10.02 -2.36 40.03
N ILE A 355 9.71 -1.60 39.00
CA ILE A 355 10.69 -1.20 37.99
C ILE A 355 11.59 -0.11 38.56
N ALA A 356 12.88 -0.42 38.64
CA ALA A 356 13.85 0.53 39.16
C ALA A 356 13.95 1.78 38.30
N ALA A 357 14.22 2.93 38.91
CA ALA A 357 14.40 4.20 38.20
C ALA A 357 15.54 4.20 37.19
N ASN A 358 16.47 3.25 37.27
CA ASN A 358 17.57 3.05 36.34
C ASN A 358 17.26 1.98 35.28
N TYR A 359 16.01 1.49 35.20
CA TYR A 359 15.60 0.53 34.15
C TYR A 359 15.76 1.16 32.77
N SER A 360 16.58 0.53 31.94
CA SER A 360 16.94 1.02 30.59
C SER A 360 16.02 0.53 29.47
N GLY A 361 15.08 -0.34 29.78
CA GLY A 361 14.05 -0.77 28.83
C GLY A 361 12.86 0.20 28.77
N TRP A 362 11.96 -0.07 27.86
CA TRP A 362 10.75 0.71 27.67
C TRP A 362 9.55 0.09 28.40
N ILE A 363 8.63 0.93 28.87
CA ILE A 363 7.30 0.53 29.35
C ILE A 363 6.23 1.20 28.48
N ASP A 364 5.10 0.54 28.24
CA ASP A 364 4.03 1.02 27.36
C ASP A 364 2.61 0.85 27.93
N LEU A 365 2.48 0.40 29.19
CA LEU A 365 1.21 0.30 29.90
C LEU A 365 1.24 1.20 31.14
N PHE A 366 0.30 2.14 31.24
CA PHE A 366 0.31 3.20 32.23
C PHE A 366 -0.96 3.19 33.07
N GLY A 367 -0.84 3.50 34.36
CA GLY A 367 -1.97 3.88 35.20
C GLY A 367 -2.56 5.22 34.73
N TRP A 368 -3.85 5.43 34.90
CA TRP A 368 -4.52 6.63 34.38
C TRP A 368 -3.98 7.92 34.98
N GLY A 369 -3.58 8.86 34.13
CA GLY A 369 -3.06 10.17 34.51
C GLY A 369 -1.67 10.17 35.15
N THR A 370 -0.88 9.10 34.97
CA THR A 370 0.49 8.98 35.48
C THR A 370 1.50 9.58 34.50
N SER A 371 1.41 10.88 34.25
CA SER A 371 2.25 11.62 33.30
C SER A 371 3.66 11.98 33.81
N GLY A 372 3.95 11.77 35.07
CA GLY A 372 5.16 12.31 35.72
C GLY A 372 4.96 13.71 36.32
N TYR A 373 3.82 14.34 36.10
CA TYR A 373 3.49 15.64 36.67
C TYR A 373 3.53 15.61 38.18
N THR A 374 4.02 16.70 38.77
CA THR A 374 4.03 16.91 40.21
C THR A 374 3.14 18.09 40.56
N ASP A 375 2.03 17.83 41.23
CA ASP A 375 1.23 18.88 41.83
C ASP A 375 1.85 19.34 43.17
N SER A 376 1.20 20.27 43.91
CA SER A 376 1.70 20.78 45.18
C SER A 376 1.87 19.71 46.28
N ARG A 377 1.42 18.48 46.06
CA ARG A 377 1.34 17.43 47.10
C ARG A 377 2.00 16.11 46.68
N ARG A 378 2.05 15.77 45.39
CA ARG A 378 2.42 14.43 44.93
C ARG A 378 2.87 14.41 43.49
N THR A 379 3.67 13.39 43.15
CA THR A 379 4.07 13.06 41.78
C THR A 379 3.19 11.94 41.26
N PHE A 380 2.71 12.06 40.01
CA PHE A 380 1.93 11.05 39.30
C PHE A 380 2.89 10.19 38.48
N ASN A 381 3.50 9.21 39.13
CA ASN A 381 4.63 8.48 38.60
C ASN A 381 4.25 7.54 37.42
N PRO A 382 4.92 7.63 36.26
CA PRO A 382 4.64 6.78 35.09
C PRO A 382 4.78 5.28 35.32
N THR A 383 5.60 4.86 36.27
CA THR A 383 5.84 3.45 36.57
C THR A 383 4.76 2.80 37.45
N GLU A 384 3.80 3.58 37.96
CA GLU A 384 2.82 3.07 38.92
C GLU A 384 1.59 2.42 38.25
N THR A 385 1.36 1.15 38.58
CA THR A 385 0.13 0.39 38.28
C THR A 385 -0.36 -0.39 39.51
N ASN A 386 0.07 -0.01 40.70
CA ASN A 386 -0.20 -0.72 41.95
C ASN A 386 -1.52 -0.26 42.58
N SER A 387 -2.34 -1.19 43.07
CA SER A 387 -3.60 -0.88 43.76
C SER A 387 -3.43 -0.15 45.10
N SER A 388 -2.24 -0.26 45.70
CA SER A 388 -1.90 0.46 46.95
C SER A 388 -1.41 1.88 46.69
N TYR A 389 -1.12 2.23 45.43
CA TYR A 389 -0.66 3.57 45.05
C TYR A 389 -1.81 4.57 45.12
N GLN A 390 -1.62 5.67 45.81
CA GLN A 390 -2.67 6.66 46.08
C GLN A 390 -2.55 7.94 45.23
N ASN A 391 -1.52 8.04 44.41
CA ASN A 391 -1.22 9.26 43.67
C ASN A 391 -1.82 9.21 42.24
N TYR A 392 -3.10 8.84 42.12
CA TYR A 392 -3.87 9.02 40.91
C TYR A 392 -4.69 10.31 40.96
N PRO A 393 -5.02 10.95 39.84
CA PRO A 393 -5.74 12.23 39.83
C PRO A 393 -7.25 12.07 40.09
N TYR A 394 -7.63 11.62 41.28
CA TYR A 394 -9.03 11.29 41.65
C TYR A 394 -10.03 12.46 41.54
N THR A 395 -9.53 13.70 41.55
CA THR A 395 -10.36 14.91 41.50
C THR A 395 -10.53 15.45 40.07
N VAL A 396 -9.73 14.97 39.14
CA VAL A 396 -9.74 15.43 37.75
C VAL A 396 -10.79 14.65 36.99
N THR A 397 -11.66 15.32 36.25
CA THR A 397 -12.73 14.69 35.47
C THR A 397 -12.30 14.36 34.06
N ASN A 398 -11.32 15.06 33.51
CA ASN A 398 -10.72 14.84 32.21
C ASN A 398 -9.26 15.24 32.22
N ILE A 399 -8.36 14.34 31.82
CA ILE A 399 -6.92 14.63 31.72
C ILE A 399 -6.52 15.14 30.35
N SER A 400 -7.33 14.90 29.30
CA SER A 400 -6.99 15.27 27.91
C SER A 400 -6.61 16.74 27.80
N GLY A 401 -5.40 17.01 27.33
CA GLY A 401 -4.87 18.37 27.19
C GLY A 401 -4.57 19.08 28.52
N THR A 402 -4.27 18.35 29.58
CA THR A 402 -3.86 18.88 30.88
C THR A 402 -2.49 18.33 31.33
N GLU A 403 -1.92 18.84 32.41
CA GLU A 403 -0.65 18.34 32.95
C GLU A 403 -0.70 16.86 33.38
N TYR A 404 -1.87 16.30 33.60
CA TYR A 404 -2.05 14.88 33.89
C TYR A 404 -2.06 14.00 32.61
N ASP A 405 -2.11 14.62 31.42
CA ASP A 405 -2.04 13.92 30.16
C ASP A 405 -0.59 13.71 29.75
N TRP A 406 -0.25 12.48 29.41
CA TRP A 406 1.13 12.09 29.07
C TRP A 406 1.71 12.90 27.91
N GLY A 407 0.93 13.13 26.85
CA GLY A 407 1.39 13.84 25.64
C GLY A 407 1.36 15.35 25.78
N TYR A 408 0.55 15.88 26.69
CA TYR A 408 0.49 17.31 26.96
C TYR A 408 1.64 17.73 27.90
N HIS A 409 1.85 16.99 28.97
CA HIS A 409 2.88 17.28 29.96
C HIS A 409 4.29 17.04 29.42
N ASN A 410 4.49 16.03 28.59
CA ASN A 410 5.82 15.60 28.18
C ASN A 410 6.13 15.90 26.72
N SER A 411 7.40 16.18 26.45
CA SER A 411 7.93 16.17 25.09
C SER A 411 8.15 14.72 24.62
N ILE A 412 7.62 14.37 23.46
CA ILE A 412 7.77 13.05 22.87
C ILE A 412 8.92 13.11 21.86
N SER A 413 10.02 12.40 22.13
CA SER A 413 11.30 12.55 21.42
C SER A 413 11.20 12.36 19.91
N ASN A 414 10.41 11.39 19.45
CA ASN A 414 10.12 11.16 18.02
C ASN A 414 8.73 11.68 17.58
N GLY A 415 8.07 12.49 18.42
CA GLY A 415 6.79 13.14 18.19
C GLY A 415 6.89 14.67 18.08
N GLY A 416 8.01 15.20 17.57
CA GLY A 416 8.27 16.65 17.46
C GLY A 416 9.00 17.25 18.65
N ASN A 417 9.24 16.47 19.70
CA ASN A 417 10.06 16.82 20.88
C ASN A 417 9.70 18.15 21.55
N GLN A 418 8.41 18.45 21.65
CA GLN A 418 7.87 19.62 22.35
C GLN A 418 6.71 19.20 23.25
N VAL A 419 6.52 19.91 24.37
CA VAL A 419 5.36 19.76 25.24
C VAL A 419 4.11 20.33 24.59
N HIS A 420 2.94 19.92 25.05
CA HIS A 420 1.61 20.41 24.63
C HIS A 420 1.25 20.07 23.16
N MET A 421 2.03 19.22 22.49
CA MET A 421 1.75 18.84 21.10
C MET A 421 0.73 17.71 20.97
N TRP A 422 0.71 16.79 21.92
CA TRP A 422 -0.08 15.57 21.86
C TRP A 422 -1.04 15.50 23.06
N ARG A 423 -2.15 14.80 22.88
CA ARG A 423 -3.13 14.57 23.94
C ARG A 423 -3.76 13.19 23.83
N THR A 424 -4.38 12.76 24.92
CA THR A 424 -5.21 11.55 24.96
C THR A 424 -6.60 11.87 24.43
N LEU A 425 -7.21 10.98 23.65
CA LEU A 425 -8.62 11.10 23.25
C LEU A 425 -9.55 11.03 24.47
N THR A 426 -10.61 11.81 24.47
CA THR A 426 -11.71 11.69 25.40
C THR A 426 -12.57 10.45 25.09
N LYS A 427 -13.44 10.05 26.04
CA LYS A 427 -14.44 8.99 25.83
C LYS A 427 -15.29 9.26 24.58
N GLY A 428 -15.82 10.48 24.46
CA GLY A 428 -16.69 10.85 23.35
C GLY A 428 -16.00 10.80 22.00
N GLU A 429 -14.72 11.18 21.95
CA GLU A 429 -13.91 11.12 20.72
C GLU A 429 -13.61 9.67 20.29
N TRP A 430 -13.28 8.77 21.24
CA TRP A 430 -13.15 7.35 20.94
C TRP A 430 -14.46 6.74 20.39
N GLU A 431 -15.59 7.08 21.02
CA GLU A 431 -16.90 6.58 20.60
C GLU A 431 -17.29 7.16 19.23
N TYR A 432 -16.99 8.43 18.96
CA TYR A 432 -17.21 9.02 17.63
C TYR A 432 -16.37 8.35 16.56
N LEU A 433 -15.08 8.19 16.79
CA LEU A 433 -14.14 7.58 15.85
C LEU A 433 -14.58 6.18 15.39
N LEU A 434 -15.05 5.34 16.32
CA LEU A 434 -15.32 3.93 16.04
C LEU A 434 -16.82 3.64 15.76
N LYS A 435 -17.73 4.54 16.13
CA LYS A 435 -19.16 4.31 16.04
C LYS A 435 -19.91 5.30 15.16
N PHE A 436 -19.64 6.59 15.29
CA PHE A 436 -20.46 7.64 14.70
C PHE A 436 -19.87 8.25 13.44
N ARG A 437 -18.65 7.94 13.09
CA ARG A 437 -18.00 8.40 11.89
C ARG A 437 -18.57 7.67 10.66
N HIS A 438 -19.22 8.43 9.76
CA HIS A 438 -19.81 7.90 8.54
C HIS A 438 -18.87 8.13 7.35
N PHE A 439 -18.67 7.11 6.53
CA PHE A 439 -17.89 7.19 5.28
C PHE A 439 -18.79 7.34 4.04
N ASP A 440 -20.10 7.15 4.17
CA ASP A 440 -21.06 7.36 3.10
C ASP A 440 -22.23 8.23 3.59
N ASN A 441 -22.95 8.85 2.64
CA ASN A 441 -24.14 9.68 2.92
C ASN A 441 -25.38 8.84 3.30
N ASN A 442 -25.22 7.56 3.64
CA ASN A 442 -26.30 6.68 3.95
C ASN A 442 -26.49 6.57 5.48
N GLU A 443 -27.41 7.34 6.03
CA GLU A 443 -27.68 7.48 7.48
C GLU A 443 -28.05 6.17 8.21
N ASN A 444 -28.20 5.06 7.50
CA ASN A 444 -28.63 3.77 8.05
C ASN A 444 -27.51 2.79 8.41
N HIS A 445 -26.26 3.13 8.17
CA HIS A 445 -25.11 2.25 8.45
C HIS A 445 -24.45 2.55 9.79
N TYR A 446 -25.21 2.46 10.88
CA TYR A 446 -24.65 2.51 12.23
C TYR A 446 -23.76 1.29 12.50
N GLY A 447 -22.46 1.52 12.59
CA GLY A 447 -21.56 0.64 13.32
C GLY A 447 -21.23 -0.73 12.73
N LEU A 448 -21.43 -0.98 11.46
CA LEU A 448 -21.12 -2.26 10.83
C LEU A 448 -19.81 -2.22 10.03
N GLY A 449 -18.67 -2.11 10.73
CA GLY A 449 -17.37 -2.47 10.16
C GLY A 449 -16.72 -1.47 9.20
N TYR A 450 -17.28 -0.29 9.01
CA TYR A 450 -16.73 0.69 8.06
C TYR A 450 -15.64 1.61 8.63
N SER A 451 -15.65 1.89 9.94
CA SER A 451 -14.62 2.72 10.58
C SER A 451 -13.36 1.94 10.95
N TYR A 452 -13.48 0.64 11.13
CA TYR A 452 -12.39 -0.23 11.52
C TYR A 452 -12.63 -1.68 11.07
N LYS A 453 -11.55 -2.46 11.05
CA LYS A 453 -11.57 -3.91 10.76
C LYS A 453 -10.69 -4.66 11.73
N SER A 454 -11.19 -5.78 12.28
CA SER A 454 -10.35 -6.68 13.07
C SER A 454 -9.43 -7.47 12.14
N VAL A 455 -8.13 -7.47 12.45
CA VAL A 455 -7.11 -8.12 11.63
C VAL A 455 -6.09 -8.88 12.47
N THR A 456 -5.37 -9.77 11.81
CA THR A 456 -4.20 -10.49 12.36
C THR A 456 -2.99 -10.13 11.53
N ILE A 457 -1.92 -9.62 12.17
CA ILE A 457 -0.62 -9.43 11.53
C ILE A 457 0.20 -10.70 11.72
N SER A 458 0.50 -11.37 10.62
CA SER A 458 0.98 -12.77 10.61
C SER A 458 2.49 -12.92 10.76
N ASP A 459 3.26 -11.87 10.53
CA ASP A 459 4.73 -11.83 10.59
C ASP A 459 5.29 -11.25 11.89
N ILE A 460 4.40 -10.80 12.82
CA ILE A 460 4.81 -10.24 14.11
C ILE A 460 4.74 -11.30 15.20
N THR A 461 5.85 -11.47 15.92
CA THR A 461 5.95 -12.37 17.08
C THR A 461 6.14 -11.57 18.35
N ILE A 462 5.26 -11.79 19.34
CA ILE A 462 5.37 -11.19 20.66
C ILE A 462 5.57 -12.30 21.70
N GLY A 463 6.76 -12.34 22.28
CA GLY A 463 7.16 -13.43 23.16
C GLY A 463 7.12 -14.77 22.44
N ASN A 464 6.35 -15.74 22.95
CA ASN A 464 6.15 -17.04 22.32
C ASN A 464 4.95 -17.10 21.36
N ASN A 465 4.24 -15.98 21.17
CA ASN A 465 3.05 -15.91 20.33
C ASN A 465 3.40 -15.37 18.95
N VAL A 466 3.15 -16.17 17.92
CA VAL A 466 3.17 -15.74 16.53
C VAL A 466 1.81 -15.10 16.23
N ASN A 467 1.81 -14.05 15.46
CA ASN A 467 0.65 -13.28 15.04
C ASN A 467 0.14 -12.26 16.09
N MET A 468 0.19 -11.01 15.72
CA MET A 468 -0.38 -9.92 16.48
C MET A 468 -1.83 -9.67 16.02
N LYS A 469 -2.80 -9.78 16.91
CA LYS A 469 -4.18 -9.36 16.64
C LYS A 469 -4.41 -7.91 17.04
N GLY A 470 -5.27 -7.25 16.28
CA GLY A 470 -5.61 -5.85 16.53
C GLY A 470 -6.76 -5.38 15.65
N ILE A 471 -6.92 -4.09 15.55
CA ILE A 471 -7.84 -3.47 14.60
C ILE A 471 -7.10 -2.47 13.72
N ILE A 472 -7.48 -2.43 12.45
CA ILE A 472 -7.15 -1.30 11.57
C ILE A 472 -8.31 -0.31 11.67
N VAL A 473 -8.01 0.94 12.01
CA VAL A 473 -8.94 2.07 11.94
C VAL A 473 -8.62 2.85 10.67
N PHE A 474 -9.60 2.99 9.80
CA PHE A 474 -9.44 3.65 8.53
C PHE A 474 -9.45 5.18 8.68
N PRO A 475 -8.62 5.93 7.96
CA PRO A 475 -8.69 7.39 7.93
C PRO A 475 -9.97 7.88 7.23
N ASP A 476 -10.27 9.15 7.36
CA ASP A 476 -11.40 9.77 6.68
C ASP A 476 -11.23 9.66 5.15
N GLY A 477 -12.31 9.35 4.47
CA GLY A 477 -12.32 9.19 3.02
C GLY A 477 -11.72 7.88 2.49
N TYR A 478 -11.30 6.94 3.35
CA TYR A 478 -10.86 5.62 2.91
C TYR A 478 -12.05 4.82 2.34
N THR A 479 -11.97 4.41 1.08
CA THR A 479 -13.11 3.81 0.35
C THR A 479 -13.03 2.30 0.17
N ASP A 480 -11.87 1.69 0.42
CA ASP A 480 -11.61 0.29 0.08
C ASP A 480 -11.47 -0.64 1.31
N GLN A 481 -12.29 -0.40 2.35
CA GLN A 481 -12.24 -1.17 3.60
C GLN A 481 -12.52 -2.67 3.40
N SER A 482 -13.32 -3.00 2.39
CA SER A 482 -13.71 -4.39 2.10
C SER A 482 -12.55 -5.22 1.55
N SER A 483 -11.64 -4.61 0.80
CA SER A 483 -10.49 -5.29 0.19
C SER A 483 -9.39 -5.65 1.19
N VAL A 484 -9.30 -4.96 2.33
CA VAL A 484 -8.29 -5.24 3.35
C VAL A 484 -8.51 -6.66 3.90
N PRO A 485 -7.55 -7.58 3.80
CA PRO A 485 -7.72 -8.94 4.31
C PRO A 485 -7.82 -8.98 5.83
N SER A 486 -8.41 -10.05 6.38
CA SER A 486 -8.45 -10.27 7.83
C SER A 486 -7.12 -10.78 8.40
N THR A 487 -6.23 -11.26 7.54
CA THR A 487 -4.84 -11.63 7.88
C THR A 487 -3.93 -11.00 6.85
N LEU A 488 -2.93 -10.26 7.31
CA LEU A 488 -1.96 -9.53 6.50
C LEU A 488 -0.60 -9.54 7.22
N THR A 489 0.45 -9.18 6.51
CA THR A 489 1.76 -8.91 7.09
C THR A 489 1.84 -7.45 7.57
N SER A 490 2.88 -7.11 8.29
CA SER A 490 3.07 -5.74 8.80
C SER A 490 3.20 -4.70 7.68
N ASP A 491 3.84 -5.06 6.57
CA ASP A 491 4.03 -4.19 5.39
C ASP A 491 2.76 -4.06 4.55
N GLU A 492 1.76 -4.92 4.77
CA GLU A 492 0.46 -4.86 4.08
C GLU A 492 -0.56 -3.99 4.80
N ILE A 493 -0.22 -3.42 5.97
CA ILE A 493 -1.08 -2.42 6.62
C ILE A 493 -1.24 -1.24 5.66
N PRO A 494 -2.48 -0.92 5.23
CA PRO A 494 -2.66 0.13 4.24
C PRO A 494 -2.15 1.47 4.75
N GLU A 495 -1.47 2.20 3.89
CA GLU A 495 -0.90 3.48 4.23
C GLU A 495 -1.97 4.46 4.73
N GLY A 496 -1.60 5.29 5.70
CA GLY A 496 -2.52 6.21 6.35
C GLY A 496 -3.47 5.56 7.34
N CYS A 497 -3.58 4.24 7.38
CA CYS A 497 -4.40 3.54 8.36
C CYS A 497 -3.72 3.45 9.73
N LEU A 498 -4.53 3.54 10.78
CA LEU A 498 -4.10 3.35 12.15
C LEU A 498 -4.27 1.89 12.54
N PHE A 499 -3.18 1.23 12.96
CA PHE A 499 -3.26 -0.09 13.58
C PHE A 499 -3.18 0.02 15.11
N LEU A 500 -4.14 -0.57 15.81
CA LEU A 500 -4.18 -0.66 17.27
C LEU A 500 -3.97 -2.12 17.68
N PRO A 501 -2.78 -2.48 18.19
CA PRO A 501 -2.46 -3.85 18.60
C PRO A 501 -3.16 -4.28 19.89
N GLY A 502 -3.44 -5.56 19.99
CA GLY A 502 -4.01 -6.22 21.18
C GLY A 502 -2.95 -6.48 22.25
N VAL A 503 -2.57 -5.47 23.01
CA VAL A 503 -1.44 -5.52 23.97
C VAL A 503 -1.82 -5.94 25.38
N GLY A 504 -3.09 -6.28 25.65
CA GLY A 504 -3.56 -6.64 26.99
C GLY A 504 -3.68 -5.47 27.95
N ALA A 505 -3.59 -5.75 29.23
CA ALA A 505 -3.53 -4.79 30.34
C ALA A 505 -2.66 -5.35 31.47
N TYR A 506 -2.19 -4.48 32.34
CA TYR A 506 -1.27 -4.85 33.43
C TYR A 506 -1.81 -4.42 34.80
N ARG A 507 -1.71 -5.30 35.79
CA ARG A 507 -2.14 -5.00 37.15
C ARG A 507 -1.34 -5.80 38.17
N ASN A 508 -0.72 -5.11 39.13
CA ASN A 508 -0.02 -5.71 40.28
C ASN A 508 0.90 -6.87 39.89
N GLY A 509 1.74 -6.69 38.90
CA GLY A 509 2.65 -7.73 38.46
C GLY A 509 2.07 -8.79 37.55
N THR A 510 0.81 -8.68 37.15
CA THR A 510 0.12 -9.67 36.32
C THR A 510 -0.43 -9.06 35.04
N MET A 511 -0.09 -9.65 33.89
CA MET A 511 -0.75 -9.34 32.63
C MET A 511 -2.16 -9.89 32.64
N LEU A 512 -3.13 -9.00 32.39
CA LEU A 512 -4.53 -9.35 32.26
C LEU A 512 -4.91 -9.42 30.79
N GLN A 513 -5.63 -10.47 30.45
CA GLN A 513 -6.34 -10.59 29.17
C GLN A 513 -5.45 -10.56 27.91
N TYR A 514 -4.13 -10.72 28.03
CA TYR A 514 -3.33 -11.02 26.86
C TYR A 514 -3.58 -12.46 26.45
N ASN A 515 -4.24 -12.64 25.30
CA ASN A 515 -4.48 -13.94 24.71
C ASN A 515 -4.22 -13.83 23.20
N SER A 516 -3.28 -14.59 22.68
CA SER A 516 -2.97 -14.66 21.25
C SER A 516 -4.17 -15.03 20.36
N GLN A 517 -5.23 -15.62 20.96
CA GLN A 517 -6.46 -15.97 20.25
C GLN A 517 -7.47 -14.83 20.14
N VAL A 518 -7.32 -13.76 20.94
CA VAL A 518 -8.26 -12.63 20.99
C VAL A 518 -7.47 -11.33 21.04
N ALA A 519 -7.87 -10.33 20.26
CA ALA A 519 -7.25 -8.99 20.24
C ALA A 519 -7.61 -8.21 21.52
N ASN A 520 -7.21 -8.70 22.69
CA ASN A 520 -7.52 -8.01 23.94
C ASN A 520 -6.53 -6.88 24.19
N ALA A 521 -7.04 -5.67 24.31
CA ALA A 521 -6.32 -4.50 24.78
C ALA A 521 -7.29 -3.50 25.41
N TYR A 522 -6.72 -2.55 26.13
CA TYR A 522 -7.44 -1.39 26.63
C TYR A 522 -6.61 -0.16 26.35
N TYR A 523 -7.21 0.81 25.69
CA TYR A 523 -6.60 2.11 25.41
C TYR A 523 -7.25 3.16 26.29
N TRP A 524 -6.47 3.85 27.12
CA TRP A 524 -7.01 4.89 27.98
C TRP A 524 -7.72 5.98 27.18
N SER A 525 -8.86 6.44 27.71
CA SER A 525 -9.39 7.77 27.37
C SER A 525 -9.00 8.78 28.43
N GLY A 526 -9.04 10.06 28.08
CA GLY A 526 -8.81 11.15 29.03
C GLY A 526 -9.95 11.34 30.04
N THR A 527 -11.08 10.64 29.89
CA THR A 527 -12.30 10.90 30.68
C THR A 527 -12.40 9.97 31.87
N ARG A 528 -12.54 10.54 33.07
CA ARG A 528 -12.81 9.81 34.29
C ARG A 528 -14.27 9.30 34.33
N TYR A 529 -14.51 8.17 34.98
CA TYR A 529 -15.86 7.67 35.20
C TYR A 529 -16.61 8.52 36.23
N ALA A 530 -17.80 9.01 35.86
CA ALA A 530 -18.51 10.00 36.68
C ALA A 530 -19.02 9.44 38.00
N SER A 531 -19.43 8.17 38.04
CA SER A 531 -20.05 7.55 39.24
C SER A 531 -19.05 6.96 40.23
N ASP A 532 -17.77 6.79 39.83
CA ASP A 532 -16.71 6.27 40.70
C ASP A 532 -15.40 6.97 40.36
N ASN A 533 -14.88 7.81 41.27
CA ASN A 533 -13.66 8.58 41.06
C ASN A 533 -12.37 7.73 41.06
N THR A 534 -12.48 6.44 41.37
CA THR A 534 -11.38 5.46 41.27
C THR A 534 -11.31 4.77 39.92
N MET A 535 -12.14 5.21 38.96
CA MET A 535 -12.26 4.60 37.64
C MET A 535 -12.20 5.65 36.53
N ALA A 536 -11.68 5.26 35.37
CA ALA A 536 -11.70 6.04 34.13
C ALA A 536 -12.16 5.18 32.97
N TYR A 537 -12.56 5.84 31.86
CA TYR A 537 -12.96 5.14 30.67
C TYR A 537 -11.76 4.70 29.84
N SER A 538 -11.88 3.54 29.23
CA SER A 538 -10.93 3.00 28.26
C SER A 538 -11.68 2.41 27.07
N MET A 539 -11.09 2.45 25.89
CA MET A 539 -11.58 1.75 24.70
C MET A 539 -11.05 0.31 24.73
N PRO A 540 -11.92 -0.70 24.86
CA PRO A 540 -11.50 -2.10 24.84
C PRO A 540 -11.34 -2.60 23.39
N LEU A 541 -10.40 -3.52 23.19
CA LEU A 541 -10.33 -4.39 22.01
C LEU A 541 -10.59 -5.84 22.43
N PRO A 542 -11.38 -6.63 21.69
CA PRO A 542 -12.18 -6.22 20.52
C PRO A 542 -13.21 -5.16 20.89
N VAL A 543 -13.50 -4.30 19.91
CA VAL A 543 -14.53 -3.27 20.11
C VAL A 543 -15.87 -3.96 20.44
N PRO A 544 -16.53 -3.65 21.56
CA PRO A 544 -17.75 -4.33 21.94
C PRO A 544 -18.91 -3.95 21.00
N SER A 545 -19.89 -4.82 20.88
CA SER A 545 -21.08 -4.57 20.04
C SER A 545 -21.86 -3.30 20.44
N SER A 546 -21.75 -2.89 21.70
CA SER A 546 -22.27 -1.61 22.20
C SER A 546 -21.45 -0.41 21.72
N MET A 547 -20.23 -0.66 21.18
CA MET A 547 -19.26 0.34 20.72
C MET A 547 -18.99 1.45 21.74
N GLY A 548 -18.97 1.12 23.02
CA GLY A 548 -18.75 2.05 24.11
C GLY A 548 -17.48 1.76 24.88
N CYS A 549 -16.92 2.81 25.48
CA CYS A 549 -15.81 2.68 26.42
C CYS A 549 -16.24 1.96 27.69
N ASN A 550 -15.36 1.11 28.22
CA ASN A 550 -15.53 0.46 29.51
C ASN A 550 -14.89 1.32 30.62
N SER A 551 -15.43 1.26 31.84
CA SER A 551 -14.79 1.87 33.00
C SER A 551 -13.83 0.88 33.66
N LEU A 552 -12.59 1.32 33.89
CA LEU A 552 -11.54 0.54 34.54
C LEU A 552 -10.96 1.29 35.73
N LYS A 553 -10.41 0.57 36.71
CA LYS A 553 -9.70 1.16 37.84
C LYS A 553 -8.48 1.91 37.37
N LEU A 554 -8.21 3.09 37.96
CA LEU A 554 -7.10 3.99 37.57
C LEU A 554 -5.71 3.35 37.64
N GLN A 555 -5.53 2.36 38.50
CA GLN A 555 -4.26 1.64 38.65
C GLN A 555 -4.02 0.56 37.59
N LEU A 556 -4.98 0.28 36.71
CA LEU A 556 -4.72 -0.62 35.61
C LEU A 556 -3.72 0.00 34.63
N GLY A 557 -2.67 -0.73 34.29
CA GLY A 557 -1.78 -0.37 33.20
C GLY A 557 -2.45 -0.66 31.87
N CYS A 558 -2.82 0.37 31.14
CA CYS A 558 -3.41 0.28 29.81
C CYS A 558 -2.55 1.03 28.79
N ALA A 559 -2.70 0.65 27.52
CA ALA A 559 -2.02 1.32 26.42
C ALA A 559 -2.49 2.77 26.26
N VAL A 560 -1.61 3.61 25.74
CA VAL A 560 -1.90 5.00 25.39
C VAL A 560 -1.54 5.23 23.94
N ARG A 561 -2.52 5.65 23.13
CA ARG A 561 -2.33 6.11 21.77
C ARG A 561 -2.71 7.59 21.73
N LEU A 562 -1.72 8.43 21.50
CA LEU A 562 -1.92 9.87 21.55
C LEU A 562 -2.39 10.42 20.20
N VAL A 563 -3.00 11.60 20.27
CA VAL A 563 -3.44 12.34 19.08
C VAL A 563 -2.97 13.79 19.13
N ARG A 564 -2.87 14.39 17.95
CA ARG A 564 -2.67 15.82 17.76
C ARG A 564 -3.81 16.36 16.92
N ASN A 565 -4.37 17.51 17.28
CA ASN A 565 -5.43 18.15 16.50
C ASN A 565 -4.89 18.58 15.14
N VAL A 566 -5.72 18.43 14.11
CA VAL A 566 -5.53 19.08 12.82
C VAL A 566 -5.89 20.55 13.02
N GLU A 567 -4.97 21.44 12.66
CA GLU A 567 -5.13 22.90 12.78
C GLU A 567 -6.00 23.46 11.66
#